data_71d50a8eadcb3eca1fc7c6b9790f72f3
#
_entry.id   71d50a8eadcb3eca1fc7c6b9790f72f3
#
_cell.length_a   1.000
_cell.length_b   1.000
_cell.length_c   1.000
_cell.angle_alpha   90.00
_cell.angle_beta   90.00
_cell.angle_gamma   90.00
#
_symmetry.space_group_name_H-M   'P 1'
#
loop_
_entity.id
_entity.type
_entity.pdbx_description
1 polymer ?
#
loop_
_entity_poly.entity_id
_entity_poly.type
_entity_poly.pdbx_seq_one_letter_code
_entity_poly.pdbx_strand_id
1 'polypeptide(L)'
;MRQPQTVLIVDDEPDVRWALSMILRRNGFQVSQAGSGGEAMHYLAKSVCDLILLDTKLGDVDGVDLARRIRSETSCPAPVILVSGYFYKDDSLIVQTLASGLIAAFVTKPFRHDDIMNAVHAVLQTVS
;
A
#
# COMPACT_ATOMS: atom_id res chain seq x y z
N MET A 1 22.36 6.30 12.97
CA MET A 1 21.27 6.97 12.23
C MET A 1 20.40 5.94 11.54
N ARG A 2 19.10 6.07 11.69
CA ARG A 2 18.18 5.18 10.98
C ARG A 2 18.18 5.53 9.51
N GLN A 3 18.23 4.52 8.67
CA GLN A 3 17.99 4.72 7.26
C GLN A 3 16.52 5.04 7.01
N PRO A 4 16.20 5.88 6.02
CA PRO A 4 14.80 6.14 5.70
C PRO A 4 14.07 4.86 5.33
N GLN A 5 12.83 4.73 5.79
CA GLN A 5 11.98 3.62 5.40
C GLN A 5 11.48 3.84 3.98
N THR A 6 11.33 2.75 3.25
CA THR A 6 10.89 2.77 1.85
C THR A 6 9.45 2.32 1.74
N VAL A 7 8.66 3.09 1.01
CA VAL A 7 7.26 2.77 0.73
C VAL A 7 7.12 2.48 -0.77
N LEU A 8 6.52 1.35 -1.09
CA LEU A 8 6.14 1.02 -2.47
C LEU A 8 4.69 1.47 -2.68
N ILE A 9 4.47 2.34 -3.66
CA ILE A 9 3.15 2.80 -4.04
C ILE A 9 2.72 2.06 -5.30
N VAL A 10 1.58 1.37 -5.23
CA VAL A 10 1.03 0.60 -6.36
C VAL A 10 -0.33 1.18 -6.71
N ASP A 11 -0.41 1.90 -7.81
CA ASP A 11 -1.63 2.53 -8.29
C ASP A 11 -1.47 2.77 -9.79
N ASP A 12 -2.49 2.49 -10.59
CA ASP A 12 -2.42 2.66 -12.04
C ASP A 12 -2.62 4.11 -12.49
N GLU A 13 -3.04 4.99 -11.59
CA GLU A 13 -3.23 6.41 -11.89
C GLU A 13 -1.97 7.20 -11.55
N PRO A 14 -1.28 7.79 -12.56
CA PRO A 14 -0.05 8.55 -12.29
C PRO A 14 -0.23 9.71 -11.33
N ASP A 15 -1.38 10.40 -11.39
CA ASP A 15 -1.66 11.54 -10.52
C ASP A 15 -1.76 11.11 -9.06
N VAL A 16 -2.35 9.96 -8.80
CA VAL A 16 -2.46 9.41 -7.44
C VAL A 16 -1.08 9.01 -6.92
N ARG A 17 -0.29 8.33 -7.75
CA ARG A 17 1.09 7.98 -7.38
C ARG A 17 1.90 9.22 -7.04
N TRP A 18 1.75 10.28 -7.84
CA TRP A 18 2.45 11.54 -7.60
C TRP A 18 2.04 12.15 -6.25
N ALA A 19 0.73 12.23 -5.99
CA ALA A 19 0.21 12.81 -4.75
C ALA A 19 0.71 12.04 -3.52
N LEU A 20 0.62 10.72 -3.55
CA LEU A 20 1.10 9.87 -2.46
C LEU A 20 2.60 10.01 -2.26
N SER A 21 3.36 10.06 -3.36
CA SER A 21 4.81 10.23 -3.30
C SER A 21 5.20 11.55 -2.64
N MET A 22 4.51 12.63 -2.96
CA MET A 22 4.78 13.93 -2.36
C MET A 22 4.53 13.92 -0.86
N ILE A 23 3.41 13.34 -0.44
CA ILE A 23 3.08 13.22 0.99
C ILE A 23 4.17 12.45 1.73
N LEU A 24 4.55 11.29 1.21
CA LEU A 24 5.51 10.42 1.90
C LEU A 24 6.91 10.99 1.91
N ARG A 25 7.38 11.55 0.79
CA ARG A 25 8.70 12.16 0.73
C ARG A 25 8.83 13.35 1.66
N ARG A 26 7.79 14.16 1.78
CA ARG A 26 7.77 15.29 2.72
C ARG A 26 7.87 14.84 4.18
N ASN A 27 7.50 13.60 4.45
CA ASN A 27 7.55 13.03 5.79
C ASN A 27 8.76 12.10 5.99
N GLY A 28 9.76 12.19 5.11
CA GLY A 28 11.05 11.52 5.31
C GLY A 28 11.14 10.10 4.76
N PHE A 29 10.15 9.64 4.00
CA PHE A 29 10.18 8.30 3.41
C PHE A 29 10.83 8.32 2.04
N GLN A 30 11.50 7.23 1.70
CA GLN A 30 11.86 6.93 0.33
C GLN A 30 10.67 6.27 -0.35
N VAL A 31 10.49 6.52 -1.64
CA VAL A 31 9.33 6.04 -2.38
C VAL A 31 9.76 5.34 -3.65
N SER A 32 9.18 4.18 -3.88
CA SER A 32 9.21 3.50 -5.17
C SER A 32 7.78 3.39 -5.68
N GLN A 33 7.61 3.34 -6.99
CA GLN A 33 6.29 3.35 -7.62
C GLN A 33 6.14 2.19 -8.58
N ALA A 34 4.93 1.64 -8.62
CA ALA A 34 4.53 0.63 -9.60
C ALA A 34 3.15 1.01 -10.14
N GLY A 35 2.98 0.96 -11.46
CA GLY A 35 1.73 1.31 -12.11
C GLY A 35 0.80 0.13 -12.35
N SER A 36 1.21 -1.08 -11.97
CA SER A 36 0.44 -2.30 -12.17
C SER A 36 0.85 -3.35 -11.15
N GLY A 37 0.05 -4.41 -11.05
CA GLY A 37 0.40 -5.56 -10.23
C GLY A 37 1.66 -6.24 -10.72
N GLY A 38 1.84 -6.36 -12.03
CA GLY A 38 3.04 -6.94 -12.62
C GLY A 38 4.30 -6.17 -12.26
N GLU A 39 4.25 -4.84 -12.33
CA GLU A 39 5.38 -4.00 -11.92
C GLU A 39 5.69 -4.15 -10.44
N ALA A 40 4.65 -4.22 -9.60
CA ALA A 40 4.82 -4.42 -8.17
C ALA A 40 5.52 -5.74 -7.86
N MET A 41 5.09 -6.83 -8.50
CA MET A 41 5.72 -8.15 -8.30
C MET A 41 7.15 -8.15 -8.81
N HIS A 42 7.42 -7.48 -9.92
CA HIS A 42 8.78 -7.36 -10.45
C HIS A 42 9.69 -6.61 -9.47
N TYR A 43 9.20 -5.53 -8.90
CA TYR A 43 9.95 -4.77 -7.88
C TYR A 43 10.25 -5.66 -6.66
N LEU A 44 9.24 -6.36 -6.15
CA LEU A 44 9.38 -7.16 -4.94
C LEU A 44 10.25 -8.41 -5.14
N ALA A 45 10.44 -8.85 -6.37
CA ALA A 45 11.37 -9.95 -6.67
C ALA A 45 12.82 -9.53 -6.51
N LYS A 46 13.13 -8.24 -6.57
CA LYS A 46 14.50 -7.73 -6.58
C LYS A 46 14.81 -6.77 -5.45
N SER A 47 13.80 -6.21 -4.81
CA SER A 47 13.98 -5.13 -3.84
C SER A 47 13.10 -5.37 -2.62
N VAL A 48 13.44 -4.71 -1.52
CA VAL A 48 12.66 -4.76 -0.30
C VAL A 48 12.04 -3.39 -0.03
N CYS A 49 10.92 -3.40 0.68
CA CYS A 49 10.28 -2.18 1.16
C CYS A 49 9.73 -2.41 2.56
N ASP A 50 9.41 -1.33 3.23
CA ASP A 50 8.92 -1.37 4.62
C ASP A 50 7.40 -1.27 4.71
N LEU A 51 6.76 -0.80 3.65
CA LEU A 51 5.32 -0.58 3.61
C LEU A 51 4.87 -0.58 2.15
N ILE A 52 3.66 -1.07 1.90
CA ILE A 52 3.05 -1.04 0.57
C ILE A 52 1.72 -0.29 0.67
N LEU A 53 1.57 0.76 -0.15
CA LEU A 53 0.29 1.41 -0.38
C LEU A 53 -0.27 0.86 -1.69
N LEU A 54 -1.44 0.28 -1.66
CA LEU A 54 -1.97 -0.53 -2.75
C LEU A 54 -3.38 -0.12 -3.10
N ASP A 55 -3.60 0.25 -4.36
CA ASP A 55 -4.95 0.51 -4.88
C ASP A 55 -5.73 -0.81 -4.97
N THR A 56 -7.03 -0.75 -4.69
CA THR A 56 -7.89 -1.92 -4.79
C THR A 56 -8.19 -2.32 -6.23
N LYS A 57 -8.13 -1.38 -7.17
CA LYS A 57 -8.37 -1.68 -8.60
C LYS A 57 -7.19 -1.26 -9.44
N LEU A 58 -6.44 -2.24 -9.85
CA LEU A 58 -5.38 -2.07 -10.84
C LEU A 58 -5.90 -2.56 -12.19
N GLY A 59 -5.28 -2.13 -13.28
CA GLY A 59 -5.72 -2.53 -14.61
C GLY A 59 -5.59 -4.02 -14.87
N ASP A 60 -4.63 -4.67 -14.23
CA ASP A 60 -4.29 -6.07 -14.47
C ASP A 60 -4.72 -7.03 -13.35
N VAL A 61 -4.98 -6.53 -12.15
CA VAL A 61 -5.30 -7.40 -11.01
C VAL A 61 -6.06 -6.61 -9.94
N ASP A 62 -6.90 -7.30 -9.19
CA ASP A 62 -7.54 -6.76 -8.00
C ASP A 62 -6.49 -6.60 -6.89
N GLY A 63 -6.57 -5.49 -6.13
CA GLY A 63 -5.59 -5.20 -5.09
C GLY A 63 -5.56 -6.23 -3.97
N VAL A 64 -6.72 -6.76 -3.58
CA VAL A 64 -6.76 -7.81 -2.53
C VAL A 64 -6.08 -9.09 -3.04
N ASP A 65 -6.33 -9.45 -4.30
CA ASP A 65 -5.67 -10.60 -4.91
C ASP A 65 -4.16 -10.39 -5.02
N LEU A 66 -3.74 -9.17 -5.36
CA LEU A 66 -2.31 -8.85 -5.39
C LEU A 66 -1.69 -8.97 -4.00
N ALA A 67 -2.38 -8.50 -2.96
CA ALA A 67 -1.88 -8.65 -1.58
C ALA A 67 -1.69 -10.12 -1.22
N ARG A 68 -2.61 -11.00 -1.63
CA ARG A 68 -2.47 -12.45 -1.43
C ARG A 68 -1.25 -13.00 -2.16
N ARG A 69 -1.06 -12.60 -3.41
CA ARG A 69 0.10 -13.03 -4.21
C ARG A 69 1.42 -12.56 -3.59
N ILE A 70 1.46 -11.34 -3.09
CA ILE A 70 2.66 -10.85 -2.42
C ILE A 70 3.03 -11.76 -1.24
N ARG A 71 2.05 -12.17 -0.43
CA ARG A 71 2.31 -13.03 0.73
C ARG A 71 2.72 -14.44 0.33
N SER A 72 2.15 -14.98 -0.77
CA SER A 72 2.39 -16.36 -1.17
C SER A 72 3.56 -16.53 -2.12
N GLU A 73 3.88 -15.52 -2.92
CA GLU A 73 4.87 -15.62 -4.00
C GLU A 73 6.16 -14.83 -3.72
N THR A 74 6.18 -14.02 -2.67
CA THR A 74 7.39 -13.27 -2.29
C THR A 74 7.68 -13.48 -0.82
N SER A 75 8.91 -13.17 -0.42
CA SER A 75 9.30 -13.19 0.99
C SER A 75 9.10 -11.84 1.66
N CYS A 76 8.44 -10.90 0.99
CA CYS A 76 8.23 -9.55 1.50
C CYS A 76 7.29 -9.55 2.71
N PRO A 77 7.75 -9.10 3.90
CA PRO A 77 6.90 -9.04 5.09
C PRO A 77 6.20 -7.70 5.26
N ALA A 78 6.39 -6.76 4.35
CA ALA A 78 5.89 -5.39 4.51
C ALA A 78 4.37 -5.38 4.68
N PRO A 79 3.84 -4.61 5.64
CA PRO A 79 2.40 -4.45 5.77
C PRO A 79 1.82 -3.70 4.57
N VAL A 80 0.55 -3.98 4.28
CA VAL A 80 -0.16 -3.39 3.15
C VAL A 80 -1.28 -2.49 3.67
N ILE A 81 -1.32 -1.26 3.15
CA ILE A 81 -2.45 -0.35 3.33
C ILE A 81 -3.18 -0.27 2.00
N LEU A 82 -4.47 -0.64 1.98
CA LEU A 82 -5.29 -0.45 0.79
C LEU A 82 -5.76 1.00 0.71
N VAL A 83 -5.66 1.58 -0.48
CA VAL A 83 -6.16 2.93 -0.77
C VAL A 83 -7.17 2.81 -1.90
N SER A 84 -8.44 3.08 -1.64
CA SER A 84 -9.51 2.78 -2.59
C SER A 84 -10.46 3.94 -2.81
N GLY A 85 -10.82 4.17 -4.08
CA GLY A 85 -11.89 5.08 -4.47
C GLY A 85 -13.28 4.47 -4.41
N TYR A 86 -13.38 3.20 -4.11
CA TYR A 86 -14.65 2.52 -4.02
C TYR A 86 -15.19 2.55 -2.61
N PHE A 87 -16.43 2.99 -2.52
CA PHE A 87 -17.17 2.94 -1.28
C PHE A 87 -17.83 1.56 -1.23
N TYR A 88 -17.25 0.65 -0.47
CA TYR A 88 -17.89 -0.63 -0.22
C TYR A 88 -18.94 -0.44 0.86
N LYS A 89 -20.21 -0.35 0.47
CA LYS A 89 -21.31 -0.23 1.43
C LYS A 89 -21.41 -1.46 2.33
N ASP A 90 -21.03 -2.59 1.78
CA ASP A 90 -20.92 -3.82 2.55
C ASP A 90 -19.45 -4.17 2.64
N ASP A 91 -18.84 -3.74 3.74
CA ASP A 91 -17.40 -3.88 3.95
C ASP A 91 -17.01 -5.26 4.47
N SER A 92 -17.86 -6.27 4.27
CA SER A 92 -17.54 -7.60 4.77
C SER A 92 -16.21 -8.11 4.24
N LEU A 93 -15.91 -7.86 2.96
CA LEU A 93 -14.61 -8.26 2.38
C LEU A 93 -13.46 -7.47 3.02
N ILE A 94 -13.62 -6.18 3.19
CA ILE A 94 -12.58 -5.34 3.82
C ILE A 94 -12.40 -5.75 5.29
N VAL A 95 -13.50 -5.95 6.02
CA VAL A 95 -13.43 -6.38 7.41
C VAL A 95 -12.73 -7.74 7.53
N GLN A 96 -13.08 -8.69 6.67
CA GLN A 96 -12.44 -10.00 6.65
C GLN A 96 -10.96 -9.90 6.30
N THR A 97 -10.62 -9.05 5.35
CA THR A 97 -9.24 -8.86 4.90
C THR A 97 -8.39 -8.23 6.01
N LEU A 98 -8.95 -7.25 6.73
CA LEU A 98 -8.28 -6.68 7.90
C LEU A 98 -8.14 -7.72 9.02
N ALA A 99 -9.20 -8.45 9.31
CA ALA A 99 -9.21 -9.44 10.40
C ALA A 99 -8.22 -10.59 10.12
N SER A 100 -8.02 -10.95 8.86
CA SER A 100 -7.07 -11.99 8.47
C SER A 100 -5.61 -11.55 8.56
N GLY A 101 -5.35 -10.26 8.70
CA GLY A 101 -3.99 -9.72 8.68
C GLY A 101 -3.39 -9.54 7.29
N LEU A 102 -4.15 -9.82 6.24
CA LEU A 102 -3.67 -9.67 4.87
C LEU A 102 -3.36 -8.20 4.54
N ILE A 103 -4.22 -7.29 5.02
CA ILE A 103 -3.96 -5.86 4.98
C ILE A 103 -3.95 -5.31 6.41
N ALA A 104 -3.18 -4.24 6.61
CA ALA A 104 -3.02 -3.64 7.93
C ALA A 104 -3.95 -2.45 8.16
N ALA A 105 -4.38 -1.78 7.10
CA ALA A 105 -5.25 -0.61 7.18
C ALA A 105 -5.92 -0.34 5.84
N PHE A 106 -6.91 0.52 5.86
CA PHE A 106 -7.67 0.92 4.68
C PHE A 106 -7.88 2.43 4.70
N VAL A 107 -7.64 3.09 3.58
CA VAL A 107 -7.86 4.52 3.40
C VAL A 107 -8.74 4.74 2.17
N THR A 108 -9.75 5.60 2.29
CA THR A 108 -10.64 5.90 1.17
C THR A 108 -10.12 7.08 0.35
N LYS A 109 -10.36 7.04 -0.96
CA LYS A 109 -10.16 8.20 -1.85
C LYS A 109 -11.47 9.00 -1.93
N PRO A 110 -11.44 10.29 -1.99
CA PRO A 110 -10.26 11.16 -1.91
C PRO A 110 -9.70 11.19 -0.48
N PHE A 111 -8.39 11.22 -0.38
CA PHE A 111 -7.71 11.24 0.91
C PHE A 111 -7.10 12.62 1.18
N ARG A 112 -6.91 12.92 2.45
CA ARG A 112 -6.11 14.06 2.89
C ARG A 112 -4.72 13.59 3.28
N HIS A 113 -3.79 14.53 3.33
CA HIS A 113 -2.45 14.27 3.84
C HIS A 113 -2.50 13.50 5.18
N ASP A 114 -3.32 13.98 6.12
CA ASP A 114 -3.41 13.38 7.45
C ASP A 114 -3.99 11.97 7.43
N ASP A 115 -4.94 11.70 6.53
CA ASP A 115 -5.51 10.34 6.39
C ASP A 115 -4.42 9.33 6.07
N ILE A 116 -3.54 9.68 5.15
CA ILE A 116 -2.44 8.83 4.74
C ILE A 116 -1.42 8.70 5.88
N MET A 117 -0.99 9.83 6.46
CA MET A 117 0.07 9.78 7.47
C MET A 117 -0.39 9.15 8.77
N ASN A 118 -1.66 9.33 9.15
CA ASN A 118 -2.19 8.64 10.33
C ASN A 118 -2.19 7.12 10.13
N ALA A 119 -2.59 6.65 8.96
CA ALA A 119 -2.56 5.22 8.66
C ALA A 119 -1.12 4.68 8.62
N VAL A 120 -0.21 5.40 7.98
CA VAL A 120 1.21 5.01 7.89
C VAL A 120 1.83 4.91 9.28
N HIS A 121 1.65 5.93 10.11
CA HIS A 121 2.21 5.93 11.46
C HIS A 121 1.63 4.82 12.32
N ALA A 122 0.31 4.61 12.25
CA ALA A 122 -0.34 3.56 13.03
C ALA A 122 0.20 2.18 12.65
N VAL A 123 0.38 1.92 11.35
CA VAL A 123 0.86 0.64 10.86
C VAL A 123 2.33 0.43 11.21
N LEU A 124 3.18 1.43 11.00
CA LEU A 124 4.62 1.28 11.23
C LEU A 124 4.98 1.28 12.71
N GLN A 125 4.22 1.95 13.56
CA GLN A 125 4.48 1.94 15.00
C GLN A 125 4.23 0.57 15.62
N THR A 126 3.30 -0.20 15.08
CA THR A 126 3.02 -1.54 15.61
C THR A 126 4.09 -2.56 15.27
N VAL A 127 5.04 -2.21 14.40
CA VAL A 127 6.10 -3.12 13.92
C VAL A 127 7.41 -2.91 14.68
N SER A 128 7.50 -1.88 15.47
CA SER A 128 8.73 -1.58 16.23
C SER A 128 8.88 -2.49 17.44
#